data_7b2cf3c35485178e880d8132c0a5e28a
#
_entry.id   7b2cf3c35485178e880d8132c0a5e28a
#
_cell.length_a   1.000
_cell.length_b   1.000
_cell.length_c   1.000
_cell.angle_alpha   90.00
_cell.angle_beta   90.00
_cell.angle_gamma   90.00
#
_symmetry.space_group_name_H-M   'P 1'
#
loop_
_entity.id
_entity.type
_entity.pdbx_description
1 polymer ?
#
loop_
_entity_poly.entity_id
_entity_poly.type
_entity_poly.pdbx_seq_one_letter_code
_entity_poly.pdbx_strand_id
1 'polypeptide(L)'
;DEDVNFHELEIPEEEEDVLETVEDPKVQENLSTVNSDDSVRIYLQQIGKIPLLSGEQELELAKKIYDEHDDFSKNLLVNANLRLVVSIAKKYIGRGLSFLDLIQEGNMGLMKAAGRFDYTKGYKFSTYATWWIQQSITRAIADKARIIRLPIHMIESLGKIRRATIDLTTELGHTPTKQEIAYRLGVPVNKLTQIIKSA
;
A
#
# COMPACT_ATOMS: atom_id res chain seq x y z
N ASP A 1 -13.67 9.88 -12.78
CA ASP A 1 -12.98 11.10 -12.36
C ASP A 1 -13.12 11.22 -10.85
N GLU A 2 -12.23 10.54 -10.11
CA GLU A 2 -12.13 10.70 -8.66
C GLU A 2 -10.91 11.59 -8.39
N ASP A 3 -11.13 12.90 -8.45
CA ASP A 3 -10.21 13.89 -7.92
C ASP A 3 -10.23 13.78 -6.38
N VAL A 4 -9.33 12.99 -5.85
CA VAL A 4 -9.12 12.89 -4.40
C VAL A 4 -8.52 14.21 -3.93
N ASN A 5 -9.28 14.93 -3.14
CA ASN A 5 -8.87 16.21 -2.57
C ASN A 5 -7.77 15.96 -1.53
N PHE A 6 -6.52 16.22 -1.90
CA PHE A 6 -5.31 16.00 -1.09
C PHE A 6 -5.26 16.79 0.22
N HIS A 7 -6.18 17.76 0.42
CA HIS A 7 -6.20 18.61 1.61
C HIS A 7 -6.83 17.97 2.86
N GLU A 8 -7.46 16.79 2.73
CA GLU A 8 -8.11 16.10 3.86
C GLU A 8 -7.43 14.79 4.28
N LEU A 9 -6.29 14.45 3.68
CA LEU A 9 -5.55 13.25 4.07
C LEU A 9 -4.58 13.60 5.21
N GLU A 10 -5.00 13.34 6.43
CA GLU A 10 -4.07 13.21 7.56
C GLU A 10 -3.06 12.12 7.22
N ILE A 11 -1.80 12.52 7.00
CA ILE A 11 -0.68 11.61 6.82
C ILE A 11 -0.48 10.92 8.18
N PRO A 12 -0.63 9.59 8.30
CA PRO A 12 -0.36 8.92 9.57
C PRO A 12 1.11 9.13 9.94
N GLU A 13 1.37 9.51 11.20
CA GLU A 13 2.72 9.75 11.76
C GLU A 13 3.66 8.51 11.68
N GLU A 14 3.15 7.35 11.29
CA GLU A 14 3.95 6.11 11.10
C GLU A 14 4.81 6.11 9.82
N GLU A 15 4.79 7.16 9.00
CA GLU A 15 5.50 7.17 7.70
C GLU A 15 6.99 7.52 7.79
N GLU A 16 7.48 8.11 8.88
CA GLU A 16 8.92 8.38 9.04
C GLU A 16 9.75 7.09 9.18
N ASP A 17 9.20 6.04 9.79
CA ASP A 17 9.86 4.74 9.94
C ASP A 17 10.02 3.96 8.62
N VAL A 18 9.25 4.28 7.58
CA VAL A 18 9.32 3.56 6.29
C VAL A 18 10.54 3.96 5.47
N LEU A 19 11.01 5.19 5.63
CA LEU A 19 12.17 5.71 4.89
C LEU A 19 13.50 5.22 5.46
N GLU A 20 13.61 5.07 6.79
CA GLU A 20 14.82 4.55 7.44
C GLU A 20 15.03 3.04 7.18
N THR A 21 13.96 2.27 7.00
CA THR A 21 14.07 0.81 6.75
C THR A 21 14.55 0.43 5.35
N VAL A 22 14.66 1.36 4.42
CA VAL A 22 15.16 1.09 3.06
C VAL A 22 16.68 0.90 3.02
N GLU A 23 17.40 1.47 3.99
CA GLU A 23 18.88 1.40 4.08
C GLU A 23 19.40 0.22 4.93
N ASP A 24 18.53 -0.54 5.61
CA ASP A 24 18.96 -1.59 6.54
C ASP A 24 19.40 -2.86 5.80
N PRO A 25 20.70 -3.27 5.90
CA PRO A 25 21.20 -4.52 5.32
C PRO A 25 20.48 -5.78 5.83
N LYS A 26 19.80 -5.72 6.97
CA LYS A 26 18.93 -6.79 7.50
C LYS A 26 17.70 -7.10 6.64
N VAL A 27 17.33 -6.19 5.74
CA VAL A 27 16.26 -6.42 4.75
C VAL A 27 16.61 -7.55 3.77
N GLN A 28 17.91 -7.78 3.52
CA GLN A 28 18.37 -8.87 2.66
C GLN A 28 18.34 -10.25 3.35
N GLU A 29 18.52 -10.30 4.66
CA GLU A 29 18.58 -11.56 5.43
C GLU A 29 17.20 -12.19 5.66
N ASN A 30 16.15 -11.36 5.80
CA ASN A 30 14.75 -11.83 5.95
C ASN A 30 14.11 -12.29 4.63
N LEU A 31 14.75 -12.06 3.48
CA LEU A 31 14.30 -12.58 2.18
C LEU A 31 14.57 -14.07 2.00
N SER A 32 15.47 -14.65 2.79
CA SER A 32 15.82 -16.09 2.73
C SER A 32 14.76 -17.00 3.37
N THR A 33 13.83 -16.47 4.16
CA THR A 33 12.77 -17.24 4.83
C THR A 33 11.46 -17.34 4.06
N VAL A 34 11.30 -16.54 2.99
CA VAL A 34 10.20 -16.75 2.05
C VAL A 34 10.67 -17.85 1.11
N ASN A 35 10.01 -19.01 1.07
CA ASN A 35 10.10 -20.01 0.01
C ASN A 35 9.62 -19.34 -1.30
N SER A 36 10.40 -18.39 -1.75
CA SER A 36 10.07 -17.56 -2.90
C SER A 36 10.59 -18.26 -4.13
N ASP A 37 9.70 -18.46 -5.08
CA ASP A 37 10.01 -18.83 -6.44
C ASP A 37 11.27 -18.12 -6.93
N ASP A 38 12.09 -18.80 -7.73
CA ASP A 38 13.28 -18.21 -8.34
C ASP A 38 13.02 -16.85 -9.02
N SER A 39 11.78 -16.63 -9.46
CA SER A 39 11.29 -15.38 -10.07
C SER A 39 11.33 -14.16 -9.15
N VAL A 40 10.95 -14.29 -7.87
CA VAL A 40 11.04 -13.18 -6.88
C VAL A 40 12.50 -12.81 -6.68
N ARG A 41 13.36 -13.81 -6.49
CA ARG A 41 14.79 -13.61 -6.28
C ARG A 41 15.45 -12.91 -7.46
N ILE A 42 15.12 -13.34 -8.70
CA ILE A 42 15.63 -12.72 -9.92
C ILE A 42 15.19 -11.26 -10.00
N TYR A 43 13.90 -10.97 -9.75
CA TYR A 43 13.37 -9.61 -9.76
C TYR A 43 14.10 -8.72 -8.75
N LEU A 44 14.24 -9.16 -7.49
CA LEU A 44 14.94 -8.40 -6.45
C LEU A 44 16.40 -8.14 -6.78
N GLN A 45 17.08 -9.11 -7.39
CA GLN A 45 18.46 -8.96 -7.85
C GLN A 45 18.57 -7.93 -8.99
N GLN A 46 17.58 -7.87 -9.88
CA GLN A 46 17.56 -6.89 -10.98
C GLN A 46 17.34 -5.47 -10.47
N ILE A 47 16.34 -5.24 -9.62
CA ILE A 47 16.08 -3.90 -9.07
C ILE A 47 17.19 -3.40 -8.15
N GLY A 48 17.92 -4.33 -7.48
CA GLY A 48 19.07 -3.99 -6.65
C GLY A 48 20.26 -3.39 -7.40
N LYS A 49 20.34 -3.62 -8.72
CA LYS A 49 21.40 -3.06 -9.58
C LYS A 49 21.13 -1.61 -10.01
N ILE A 50 19.90 -1.13 -9.83
CA ILE A 50 19.52 0.23 -10.22
C ILE A 50 20.01 1.19 -9.15
N PRO A 51 20.80 2.22 -9.49
CA PRO A 51 21.28 3.21 -8.53
C PRO A 51 20.11 4.05 -7.98
N LEU A 52 20.22 4.43 -6.71
CA LEU A 52 19.30 5.38 -6.09
C LEU A 52 19.55 6.78 -6.64
N LEU A 53 18.49 7.57 -6.74
CA LEU A 53 18.57 8.97 -7.14
C LEU A 53 18.93 9.86 -5.94
N SER A 54 19.73 10.89 -6.18
CA SER A 54 19.86 11.99 -5.21
C SER A 54 18.62 12.90 -5.28
N GLY A 55 18.38 13.68 -4.22
CA GLY A 55 17.25 14.62 -4.20
C GLY A 55 17.27 15.64 -5.35
N GLU A 56 18.46 16.05 -5.79
CA GLU A 56 18.63 16.94 -6.95
C GLU A 56 18.23 16.26 -8.27
N GLN A 57 18.65 15.01 -8.46
CA GLN A 57 18.29 14.21 -9.64
C GLN A 57 16.78 13.91 -9.67
N GLU A 58 16.19 13.60 -8.51
CA GLU A 58 14.74 13.39 -8.40
C GLU A 58 13.97 14.65 -8.83
N LEU A 59 14.41 15.82 -8.37
CA LEU A 59 13.79 17.10 -8.73
C LEU A 59 13.95 17.43 -10.22
N GLU A 60 15.14 17.14 -10.82
CA GLU A 60 15.38 17.37 -12.24
C GLU A 60 14.48 16.47 -13.11
N LEU A 61 14.37 15.19 -12.76
CA LEU A 61 13.47 14.27 -13.45
C LEU A 61 12.00 14.67 -13.29
N ALA A 62 11.60 15.07 -12.08
CA ALA A 62 10.24 15.54 -11.81
C ALA A 62 9.87 16.76 -12.65
N LYS A 63 10.80 17.73 -12.85
CA LYS A 63 10.58 18.87 -13.74
C LYS A 63 10.34 18.43 -15.18
N LYS A 64 11.19 17.55 -15.72
CA LYS A 64 11.03 17.03 -17.10
C LYS A 64 9.71 16.30 -17.30
N ILE A 65 9.28 15.53 -16.29
CA ILE A 65 7.99 14.83 -16.34
C ILE A 65 6.82 15.80 -16.33
N TYR A 66 6.87 16.81 -15.47
CA TYR A 66 5.78 17.76 -15.28
C TYR A 66 5.65 18.75 -16.44
N ASP A 67 6.78 19.33 -16.90
CA ASP A 67 6.82 20.39 -17.89
C ASP A 67 6.81 19.84 -19.34
N GLU A 68 7.53 18.73 -19.59
CA GLU A 68 7.78 18.20 -20.93
C GLU A 68 7.02 16.90 -21.21
N HIS A 69 6.37 16.29 -20.20
CA HIS A 69 5.72 14.98 -20.29
C HIS A 69 6.66 13.87 -20.78
N ASP A 70 7.95 13.94 -20.36
CA ASP A 70 8.99 13.03 -20.80
C ASP A 70 8.82 11.63 -20.19
N ASP A 71 8.41 10.67 -21.02
CA ASP A 71 8.23 9.26 -20.62
C ASP A 71 9.57 8.59 -20.26
N PHE A 72 10.69 9.02 -20.79
CA PHE A 72 12.00 8.47 -20.43
C PHE A 72 12.36 8.85 -19.00
N SER A 73 12.24 10.11 -18.62
CA SER A 73 12.45 10.60 -17.27
C SER A 73 11.49 9.93 -16.27
N LYS A 74 10.23 9.72 -16.67
CA LYS A 74 9.24 9.00 -15.88
C LYS A 74 9.66 7.55 -15.59
N ASN A 75 10.11 6.83 -16.62
CA ASN A 75 10.59 5.46 -16.45
C ASN A 75 11.83 5.40 -15.57
N LEU A 76 12.74 6.36 -15.67
CA LEU A 76 13.93 6.42 -14.84
C LEU A 76 13.56 6.67 -13.36
N LEU A 77 12.64 7.59 -13.10
CA LEU A 77 12.13 7.87 -11.74
C LEU A 77 11.45 6.63 -11.14
N VAL A 78 10.60 5.94 -11.92
CA VAL A 78 9.91 4.71 -11.50
C VAL A 78 10.94 3.62 -11.17
N ASN A 79 11.90 3.35 -12.08
CA ASN A 79 12.88 2.29 -11.90
C ASN A 79 13.74 2.48 -10.65
N ALA A 80 14.16 3.71 -10.36
CA ALA A 80 14.96 4.03 -9.18
C ALA A 80 14.17 3.82 -7.86
N ASN A 81 12.82 3.84 -7.91
CA ASN A 81 11.94 3.71 -6.76
C ASN A 81 11.25 2.33 -6.63
N LEU A 82 11.61 1.32 -7.44
CA LEU A 82 11.04 -0.04 -7.33
C LEU A 82 11.30 -0.69 -5.97
N ARG A 83 12.44 -0.35 -5.33
CA ARG A 83 12.78 -0.85 -4.00
C ARG A 83 11.80 -0.35 -2.92
N LEU A 84 11.28 0.88 -3.05
CA LEU A 84 10.24 1.41 -2.18
C LEU A 84 8.95 0.57 -2.28
N VAL A 85 8.54 0.17 -3.49
CA VAL A 85 7.37 -0.70 -3.69
C VAL A 85 7.54 -2.02 -2.95
N VAL A 86 8.71 -2.64 -3.03
CA VAL A 86 8.99 -3.91 -2.34
C VAL A 86 8.89 -3.76 -0.83
N SER A 87 9.43 -2.68 -0.26
CA SER A 87 9.37 -2.42 1.20
C SER A 87 7.93 -2.28 1.71
N ILE A 88 7.08 -1.62 0.92
CA ILE A 88 5.65 -1.47 1.24
C ILE A 88 4.91 -2.79 1.05
N ALA A 89 5.10 -3.49 -0.08
CA ALA A 89 4.42 -4.74 -0.41
C ALA A 89 4.66 -5.84 0.64
N LYS A 90 5.83 -5.87 1.28
CA LYS A 90 6.15 -6.79 2.38
C LYS A 90 5.14 -6.74 3.52
N LYS A 91 4.60 -5.58 3.85
CA LYS A 91 3.61 -5.40 4.92
C LYS A 91 2.25 -6.05 4.60
N TYR A 92 2.05 -6.44 3.36
CA TYR A 92 0.78 -7.01 2.86
C TYR A 92 0.87 -8.51 2.53
N ILE A 93 2.01 -9.16 2.77
CA ILE A 93 2.18 -10.60 2.57
C ILE A 93 1.17 -11.39 3.41
N GLY A 94 0.64 -12.48 2.85
CA GLY A 94 -0.33 -13.36 3.53
C GLY A 94 -1.78 -12.86 3.49
N ARG A 95 -2.09 -11.81 2.73
CA ARG A 95 -3.45 -11.27 2.59
C ARG A 95 -4.21 -11.77 1.36
N GLY A 96 -3.81 -12.90 0.77
CA GLY A 96 -4.54 -13.57 -0.31
C GLY A 96 -4.01 -13.34 -1.71
N LEU A 97 -2.96 -12.52 -1.88
CA LEU A 97 -2.21 -12.36 -3.12
C LEU A 97 -0.78 -12.86 -2.96
N SER A 98 -0.16 -13.31 -4.06
CA SER A 98 1.25 -13.66 -4.08
C SER A 98 2.11 -12.40 -3.87
N PHE A 99 3.34 -12.58 -3.39
CA PHE A 99 4.23 -11.42 -3.16
C PHE A 99 4.56 -10.69 -4.47
N LEU A 100 4.75 -11.42 -5.56
CA LEU A 100 4.96 -10.80 -6.89
C LEU A 100 3.75 -10.01 -7.35
N ASP A 101 2.53 -10.52 -7.15
CA ASP A 101 1.32 -9.78 -7.52
C ASP A 101 1.20 -8.49 -6.72
N LEU A 102 1.50 -8.53 -5.40
CA LEU A 102 1.52 -7.33 -4.57
C LEU A 102 2.52 -6.29 -5.08
N ILE A 103 3.72 -6.74 -5.48
CA ILE A 103 4.74 -5.86 -6.07
C ILE A 103 4.23 -5.26 -7.38
N GLN A 104 3.64 -6.05 -8.28
CA GLN A 104 3.16 -5.55 -9.57
C GLN A 104 2.02 -4.53 -9.40
N GLU A 105 1.09 -4.79 -8.50
CA GLU A 105 0.03 -3.82 -8.18
C GLU A 105 0.61 -2.54 -7.56
N GLY A 106 1.62 -2.66 -6.70
CA GLY A 106 2.36 -1.53 -6.17
C GLY A 106 3.11 -0.74 -7.25
N ASN A 107 3.74 -1.43 -8.21
CA ASN A 107 4.38 -0.79 -9.37
C ASN A 107 3.39 0.01 -10.21
N MET A 108 2.15 -0.49 -10.38
CA MET A 108 1.08 0.27 -11.06
C MET A 108 0.74 1.55 -10.29
N GLY A 109 0.72 1.49 -8.95
CA GLY A 109 0.57 2.67 -8.09
C GLY A 109 1.72 3.66 -8.26
N LEU A 110 2.97 3.18 -8.24
CA LEU A 110 4.16 3.99 -8.43
C LEU A 110 4.17 4.71 -9.79
N MET A 111 3.80 4.02 -10.88
CA MET A 111 3.70 4.63 -12.23
C MET A 111 2.64 5.75 -12.28
N LYS A 112 1.50 5.58 -11.57
CA LYS A 112 0.48 6.63 -11.45
C LYS A 112 1.03 7.82 -10.67
N ALA A 113 1.74 7.56 -9.57
CA ALA A 113 2.38 8.61 -8.77
C ALA A 113 3.38 9.41 -9.61
N ALA A 114 4.27 8.75 -10.37
CA ALA A 114 5.24 9.42 -11.22
C ALA A 114 4.60 10.32 -12.28
N GLY A 115 3.45 9.93 -12.84
CA GLY A 115 2.75 10.75 -13.83
C GLY A 115 1.92 11.91 -13.26
N ARG A 116 1.73 11.97 -11.93
CA ARG A 116 0.92 13.01 -11.26
C ARG A 116 1.71 13.81 -10.23
N PHE A 117 2.99 13.55 -10.10
CA PHE A 117 3.83 14.21 -9.11
C PHE A 117 4.07 15.66 -9.47
N ASP A 118 3.77 16.54 -8.51
CA ASP A 118 3.96 17.98 -8.63
C ASP A 118 5.13 18.40 -7.71
N TYR A 119 6.29 18.67 -8.31
CA TYR A 119 7.50 19.05 -7.62
C TYR A 119 7.41 20.44 -6.95
N THR A 120 6.47 21.30 -7.38
CA THR A 120 6.32 22.66 -6.85
C THR A 120 5.84 22.68 -5.40
N LYS A 121 5.24 21.56 -4.95
CA LYS A 121 4.74 21.42 -3.57
C LYS A 121 5.82 21.16 -2.52
N GLY A 122 7.06 20.91 -2.93
CA GLY A 122 8.22 20.79 -2.03
C GLY A 122 8.34 19.48 -1.25
N TYR A 123 7.47 18.50 -1.48
CA TYR A 123 7.56 17.16 -0.87
C TYR A 123 8.50 16.25 -1.65
N LYS A 124 9.12 15.28 -0.96
CA LYS A 124 9.85 14.19 -1.61
C LYS A 124 8.90 13.31 -2.42
N PHE A 125 9.37 12.81 -3.55
CA PHE A 125 8.59 11.89 -4.37
C PHE A 125 8.16 10.63 -3.60
N SER A 126 9.04 10.10 -2.75
CA SER A 126 8.76 8.92 -1.93
C SER A 126 7.53 9.08 -1.04
N THR A 127 7.35 10.24 -0.40
CA THR A 127 6.17 10.53 0.45
C THR A 127 4.89 10.46 -0.37
N TYR A 128 4.87 11.09 -1.55
CA TYR A 128 3.72 11.07 -2.44
C TYR A 128 3.45 9.67 -3.03
N ALA A 129 4.50 8.99 -3.45
CA ALA A 129 4.41 7.67 -4.06
C ALA A 129 3.91 6.59 -3.07
N THR A 130 4.30 6.67 -1.80
CA THR A 130 3.88 5.72 -0.76
C THR A 130 2.36 5.59 -0.70
N TRP A 131 1.63 6.70 -0.73
CA TRP A 131 0.17 6.69 -0.71
C TRP A 131 -0.42 5.96 -1.93
N TRP A 132 0.07 6.24 -3.14
CA TRP A 132 -0.40 5.60 -4.37
C TRP A 132 -0.09 4.11 -4.41
N ILE A 133 1.09 3.71 -3.91
CA ILE A 133 1.50 2.31 -3.80
C ILE A 133 0.58 1.57 -2.84
N GLN A 134 0.36 2.10 -1.64
CA GLN A 134 -0.52 1.50 -0.64
C GLN A 134 -1.96 1.40 -1.14
N GLN A 135 -2.48 2.45 -1.73
CA GLN A 135 -3.82 2.48 -2.32
C GLN A 135 -3.99 1.40 -3.40
N SER A 136 -3.00 1.28 -4.30
CA SER A 136 -3.06 0.29 -5.38
C SER A 136 -3.02 -1.14 -4.85
N ILE A 137 -2.12 -1.43 -3.89
CA ILE A 137 -2.02 -2.74 -3.24
C ILE A 137 -3.30 -3.08 -2.47
N THR A 138 -3.80 -2.17 -1.66
CA THR A 138 -5.02 -2.41 -0.86
C THR A 138 -6.24 -2.65 -1.75
N ARG A 139 -6.38 -1.86 -2.82
CA ARG A 139 -7.44 -2.05 -3.80
C ARG A 139 -7.32 -3.40 -4.51
N ALA A 140 -6.12 -3.81 -4.91
CA ALA A 140 -5.88 -5.10 -5.55
C ALA A 140 -6.21 -6.27 -4.62
N ILE A 141 -5.87 -6.19 -3.34
CA ILE A 141 -6.26 -7.19 -2.34
C ILE A 141 -7.78 -7.27 -2.22
N ALA A 142 -8.46 -6.12 -2.14
CA ALA A 142 -9.92 -6.07 -2.08
C ALA A 142 -10.57 -6.72 -3.31
N ASP A 143 -10.01 -6.48 -4.49
CA ASP A 143 -10.60 -6.91 -5.76
C ASP A 143 -10.26 -8.36 -6.15
N LYS A 144 -9.06 -8.86 -5.77
CA LYS A 144 -8.48 -10.09 -6.34
C LYS A 144 -8.15 -11.18 -5.32
N ALA A 145 -8.10 -10.86 -4.00
CA ALA A 145 -7.70 -11.83 -2.99
C ALA A 145 -8.74 -12.93 -2.72
N ARG A 146 -9.99 -12.73 -3.13
CA ARG A 146 -11.08 -13.68 -2.91
C ARG A 146 -11.53 -14.32 -4.23
N ILE A 147 -11.86 -15.61 -4.22
CA ILE A 147 -12.43 -16.33 -5.36
C ILE A 147 -13.77 -15.70 -5.77
N ILE A 148 -14.61 -15.35 -4.79
CA ILE A 148 -15.85 -14.61 -5.03
C ILE A 148 -15.57 -13.15 -4.62
N ARG A 149 -15.56 -12.26 -5.61
CA ARG A 149 -15.33 -10.84 -5.41
C ARG A 149 -16.44 -10.22 -4.57
N LEU A 150 -16.05 -9.50 -3.53
CA LEU A 150 -16.98 -8.68 -2.75
C LEU A 150 -16.87 -7.21 -3.15
N PRO A 151 -17.97 -6.44 -3.11
CA PRO A 151 -17.91 -5.00 -3.28
C PRO A 151 -17.04 -4.33 -2.21
N ILE A 152 -16.36 -3.23 -2.58
CA ILE A 152 -15.39 -2.54 -1.70
C ILE A 152 -16.03 -2.13 -0.37
N HIS A 153 -17.26 -1.58 -0.39
CA HIS A 153 -17.98 -1.16 0.81
C HIS A 153 -18.24 -2.32 1.80
N MET A 154 -18.38 -3.56 1.28
CA MET A 154 -18.52 -4.75 2.13
C MET A 154 -17.20 -5.10 2.81
N ILE A 155 -16.09 -5.00 2.09
CA ILE A 155 -14.74 -5.26 2.62
C ILE A 155 -14.38 -4.23 3.70
N GLU A 156 -14.69 -2.96 3.45
CA GLU A 156 -14.52 -1.89 4.45
C GLU A 156 -15.36 -2.13 5.70
N SER A 157 -16.63 -2.53 5.52
CA SER A 157 -17.52 -2.86 6.63
C SER A 157 -17.00 -4.03 7.45
N LEU A 158 -16.49 -5.08 6.80
CA LEU A 158 -15.86 -6.22 7.46
C LEU A 158 -14.57 -5.80 8.21
N GLY A 159 -13.78 -4.90 7.63
CA GLY A 159 -12.60 -4.32 8.28
C GLY A 159 -12.98 -3.57 9.57
N LYS A 160 -14.01 -2.73 9.51
CA LYS A 160 -14.54 -2.03 10.69
C LYS A 160 -15.03 -3.00 11.77
N ILE A 161 -15.78 -4.04 11.39
CA ILE A 161 -16.26 -5.08 12.31
C ILE A 161 -15.07 -5.78 12.99
N ARG A 162 -14.06 -6.19 12.21
CA ARG A 162 -12.88 -6.87 12.74
C ARG A 162 -12.11 -5.98 13.72
N ARG A 163 -11.90 -4.70 13.40
CA ARG A 163 -11.22 -3.75 14.30
C ARG A 163 -12.01 -3.58 15.59
N ALA A 164 -13.31 -3.28 15.51
CA ALA A 164 -14.16 -3.15 16.69
C ALA A 164 -14.19 -4.41 17.55
N THR A 165 -14.11 -5.61 16.94
CA THR A 165 -14.03 -6.87 17.69
C THR A 165 -12.72 -6.98 18.46
N ILE A 166 -11.59 -6.61 17.87
CA ILE A 166 -10.28 -6.63 18.52
C ILE A 166 -10.25 -5.65 19.69
N ASP A 167 -10.70 -4.40 19.45
CA ASP A 167 -10.73 -3.35 20.47
C ASP A 167 -11.59 -3.75 21.66
N LEU A 168 -12.80 -4.24 21.40
CA LEU A 168 -13.71 -4.72 22.45
C LEU A 168 -13.18 -5.94 23.20
N THR A 169 -12.50 -6.86 22.50
CA THR A 169 -11.87 -8.01 23.16
C THR A 169 -10.79 -7.56 24.13
N THR A 170 -10.02 -6.55 23.79
CA THR A 170 -8.99 -5.96 24.64
C THR A 170 -9.60 -5.22 25.84
N GLU A 171 -10.69 -4.46 25.61
CA GLU A 171 -11.38 -3.71 26.68
C GLU A 171 -12.15 -4.61 27.67
N LEU A 172 -12.85 -5.62 27.15
CA LEU A 172 -13.74 -6.46 27.94
C LEU A 172 -13.06 -7.70 28.53
N GLY A 173 -11.90 -8.11 27.99
CA GLY A 173 -11.19 -9.33 28.37
C GLY A 173 -11.86 -10.64 27.90
N HIS A 174 -12.91 -10.56 27.10
CA HIS A 174 -13.62 -11.70 26.50
C HIS A 174 -14.06 -11.41 25.07
N THR A 175 -14.44 -12.44 24.32
CA THR A 175 -14.97 -12.29 22.95
C THR A 175 -16.30 -11.53 22.96
N PRO A 176 -16.39 -10.38 22.27
CA PRO A 176 -17.60 -9.56 22.28
C PRO A 176 -18.77 -10.22 21.54
N THR A 177 -19.97 -9.96 22.04
CA THR A 177 -21.23 -10.38 21.39
C THR A 177 -21.55 -9.51 20.18
N LYS A 178 -22.41 -10.03 19.27
CA LYS A 178 -22.87 -9.24 18.12
C LYS A 178 -23.57 -7.95 18.53
N GLN A 179 -24.22 -7.92 19.69
CA GLN A 179 -24.90 -6.75 20.22
C GLN A 179 -23.92 -5.66 20.64
N GLU A 180 -22.82 -6.02 21.30
CA GLU A 180 -21.76 -5.10 21.71
C GLU A 180 -21.02 -4.53 20.51
N ILE A 181 -20.71 -5.37 19.50
CA ILE A 181 -20.10 -4.90 18.25
C ILE A 181 -21.05 -3.95 17.51
N ALA A 182 -22.33 -4.29 17.40
CA ALA A 182 -23.33 -3.46 16.74
C ALA A 182 -23.50 -2.11 17.45
N TYR A 183 -23.50 -2.11 18.79
CA TYR A 183 -23.57 -0.89 19.59
C TYR A 183 -22.34 0.00 19.36
N ARG A 184 -21.12 -0.59 19.40
CA ARG A 184 -19.85 0.14 19.15
C ARG A 184 -19.80 0.79 17.77
N LEU A 185 -20.33 0.10 16.74
CA LEU A 185 -20.34 0.60 15.36
C LEU A 185 -21.54 1.48 15.02
N GLY A 186 -22.51 1.64 15.93
CA GLY A 186 -23.73 2.42 15.69
C GLY A 186 -24.63 1.83 14.60
N VAL A 187 -24.59 0.50 14.38
CA VAL A 187 -25.38 -0.19 13.35
C VAL A 187 -26.40 -1.16 13.97
N PRO A 188 -27.55 -1.40 13.31
CA PRO A 188 -28.51 -2.40 13.77
C PRO A 188 -27.90 -3.81 13.72
N VAL A 189 -28.19 -4.65 14.72
CA VAL A 189 -27.70 -6.03 14.82
C VAL A 189 -28.06 -6.88 13.59
N ASN A 190 -29.23 -6.64 13.00
CA ASN A 190 -29.66 -7.33 11.79
C ASN A 190 -28.74 -7.03 10.60
N LYS A 191 -28.36 -5.74 10.41
CA LYS A 191 -27.42 -5.32 9.36
C LYS A 191 -26.04 -5.92 9.58
N LEU A 192 -25.51 -5.89 10.81
CA LEU A 192 -24.24 -6.53 11.17
C LEU A 192 -24.26 -8.02 10.85
N THR A 193 -25.34 -8.73 11.23
CA THR A 193 -25.49 -10.16 10.97
C THR A 193 -25.53 -10.47 9.47
N GLN A 194 -26.15 -9.61 8.68
CA GLN A 194 -26.23 -9.74 7.23
C GLN A 194 -24.84 -9.57 6.58
N ILE A 195 -24.07 -8.57 7.02
CA ILE A 195 -22.69 -8.35 6.56
C ILE A 195 -21.81 -9.56 6.87
N ILE A 196 -21.89 -10.09 8.10
CA ILE A 196 -21.10 -11.26 8.50
C ILE A 196 -21.48 -12.51 7.70
N LYS A 197 -22.76 -12.69 7.34
CA LYS A 197 -23.20 -13.84 6.53
C LYS A 197 -22.78 -13.76 5.07
N SER A 198 -22.53 -12.56 4.53
CA SER A 198 -22.09 -12.36 3.14
C SER A 198 -20.58 -12.43 2.95
N ALA A 199 -19.84 -12.62 4.03
CA ALA A 199 -18.36 -12.72 4.07
C ALA A 199 -17.88 -14.15 4.00
#